data_65ab14f652b8907eccc2ff015f0208ad
#
_entry.id   65ab14f652b8907eccc2ff015f0208ad
#
_cell.length_a   1.000
_cell.length_b   1.000
_cell.length_c   1.000
_cell.angle_alpha   90.00
_cell.angle_beta   90.00
_cell.angle_gamma   90.00
#
_symmetry.space_group_name_H-M   'P 1'
#
loop_
_entity.id
_entity.type
_entity.pdbx_description
1 polymer ?
#
loop_
_entity_poly.entity_id
_entity_poly.type
_entity_poly.pdbx_seq_one_letter_code
_entity_poly.pdbx_strand_id
1 'polypeptide(L)'
;MQVICKKNNLIYDNQPHYFASITIGKSYELLNTSNNPKFRVYGGDLKTLFYEIVDNSGLSGYYPSKLFYTIEEMRDMKLNQILQKENFL
;
A
#
# COMPACT_ATOMS: atom_id res chain seq x y z
N MET A 1 -1.30 3.05 12.71
CA MET A 1 -1.38 3.88 11.50
C MET A 1 -1.92 3.02 10.36
N GLN A 2 -2.79 3.59 9.55
CA GLN A 2 -3.33 2.84 8.41
C GLN A 2 -2.76 3.36 7.10
N VAL A 3 -2.63 2.46 6.13
CA VAL A 3 -2.23 2.77 4.76
C VAL A 3 -3.34 2.34 3.80
N ILE A 4 -3.46 3.04 2.68
CA ILE A 4 -4.49 2.76 1.69
C ILE A 4 -3.81 2.19 0.44
N CYS A 5 -4.34 1.07 -0.04
CA CYS A 5 -3.81 0.42 -1.24
C CYS A 5 -4.08 1.28 -2.47
N LYS A 6 -3.01 1.65 -3.18
CA LYS A 6 -3.06 2.46 -4.40
C LYS A 6 -3.15 1.58 -5.65
N LYS A 7 -2.42 0.48 -5.64
CA LYS A 7 -2.39 -0.48 -6.74
C LYS A 7 -2.06 -1.86 -6.22
N ASN A 8 -2.44 -2.89 -6.94
CA ASN A 8 -2.19 -4.28 -6.56
C ASN A 8 -1.39 -5.05 -7.60
N ASN A 9 -0.64 -4.34 -8.43
CA ASN A 9 0.30 -4.94 -9.36
C ASN A 9 1.57 -4.09 -9.46
N LEU A 10 2.67 -4.75 -9.77
CA LEU A 10 3.96 -4.12 -10.06
C LEU A 10 4.63 -4.89 -11.19
N ILE A 11 5.50 -4.22 -11.92
CA ILE A 11 6.28 -4.85 -12.99
C ILE A 11 7.73 -4.98 -12.51
N TYR A 12 8.23 -6.21 -12.46
CA TYR A 12 9.63 -6.52 -12.17
C TYR A 12 10.21 -7.31 -13.33
N ASP A 13 11.37 -6.90 -13.82
CA ASP A 13 12.07 -7.58 -14.94
C ASP A 13 11.15 -7.81 -16.14
N ASN A 14 10.35 -6.80 -16.49
CA ASN A 14 9.36 -6.81 -17.57
C ASN A 14 8.23 -7.83 -17.39
N GLN A 15 8.04 -8.34 -16.15
CA GLN A 15 6.95 -9.25 -15.85
C GLN A 15 5.99 -8.64 -14.84
N PRO A 16 4.67 -8.71 -15.08
CA PRO A 16 3.70 -8.22 -14.12
C PRO A 16 3.55 -9.18 -12.95
N HIS A 17 3.50 -8.62 -11.74
CA HIS A 17 3.21 -9.34 -10.51
C HIS A 17 1.92 -8.80 -9.93
N TYR A 18 0.99 -9.70 -9.64
CA TYR A 18 -0.33 -9.36 -9.08
C TYR A 18 -0.39 -9.78 -7.62
N PHE A 19 -0.89 -8.88 -6.78
CA PHE A 19 -1.01 -9.10 -5.33
C PHE A 19 -2.48 -9.33 -4.98
N ALA A 20 -2.87 -10.60 -4.91
CA ALA A 20 -4.28 -10.98 -4.77
C ALA A 20 -4.87 -10.70 -3.39
N SER A 21 -4.02 -10.58 -2.37
CA SER A 21 -4.46 -10.41 -0.97
C SER A 21 -4.62 -8.97 -0.53
N ILE A 22 -4.53 -8.02 -1.45
CA ILE A 22 -4.79 -6.61 -1.19
C ILE A 22 -5.75 -6.06 -2.24
N THR A 23 -6.61 -5.12 -1.82
CA THR A 23 -7.64 -4.52 -2.68
C THR A 23 -7.39 -3.02 -2.83
N ILE A 24 -7.41 -2.54 -4.07
CA ILE A 24 -7.26 -1.12 -4.37
C ILE A 24 -8.34 -0.31 -3.64
N GLY A 25 -7.92 0.75 -2.95
CA GLY A 25 -8.81 1.63 -2.21
C GLY A 25 -9.09 1.19 -0.78
N LYS A 26 -8.70 -0.02 -0.40
CA LYS A 26 -8.93 -0.53 0.95
C LYS A 26 -7.82 -0.08 1.89
N SER A 27 -8.18 0.18 3.15
CA SER A 27 -7.23 0.52 4.22
C SER A 27 -6.71 -0.74 4.92
N TYR A 28 -5.44 -0.70 5.28
CA TYR A 28 -4.78 -1.79 6.00
C TYR A 28 -4.00 -1.22 7.17
N GLU A 29 -3.96 -1.96 8.28
CA GLU A 29 -3.15 -1.57 9.43
C GLU A 29 -1.68 -1.76 9.11
N LEU A 30 -0.89 -0.70 9.26
CA LEU A 30 0.56 -0.74 9.12
C LEU A 30 1.17 -1.17 10.46
N LEU A 31 1.78 -2.34 10.49
CA LEU A 31 2.39 -2.90 11.68
C LEU A 31 3.86 -2.53 11.80
N ASN A 32 4.58 -2.51 10.68
CA ASN A 32 6.02 -2.27 10.68
C ASN A 32 6.49 -1.87 9.28
N THR A 33 7.72 -1.37 9.20
CA THR A 33 8.41 -1.12 7.94
C THR A 33 9.76 -1.81 7.98
N SER A 34 10.24 -2.29 6.82
CA SER A 34 11.54 -2.98 6.75
C SER A 34 12.15 -2.84 5.37
N ASN A 35 13.46 -2.64 5.32
CA ASN A 35 14.24 -2.69 4.08
C ASN A 35 14.74 -4.11 3.78
N ASN A 36 14.62 -5.04 4.71
CA ASN A 36 15.15 -6.38 4.57
C ASN A 36 14.30 -7.40 5.35
N PRO A 37 13.03 -7.55 4.95
CA PRO A 37 12.14 -8.51 5.61
C PRO A 37 12.58 -9.94 5.34
N LYS A 38 12.36 -10.83 6.31
CA LYS A 38 12.87 -12.21 6.27
C LYS A 38 11.79 -13.27 6.09
N PHE A 39 10.50 -12.92 6.23
CA PHE A 39 9.41 -13.90 6.12
C PHE A 39 8.18 -13.23 5.52
N ARG A 40 7.35 -14.03 4.86
CA ARG A 40 6.09 -13.59 4.22
C ARG A 40 6.28 -12.30 3.40
N VAL A 41 7.29 -12.32 2.52
CA VAL A 41 7.64 -11.20 1.66
C VAL A 41 6.98 -11.40 0.29
N TYR A 42 6.26 -10.40 -0.18
CA TYR A 42 5.55 -10.45 -1.45
C TYR A 42 6.12 -9.40 -2.41
N GLY A 43 6.80 -9.85 -3.46
CA GLY A 43 7.37 -8.97 -4.49
C GLY A 43 8.54 -8.12 -3.99
N GLY A 44 8.94 -7.16 -4.81
CA GLY A 44 10.00 -6.22 -4.46
C GLY A 44 11.41 -6.66 -4.84
N ASP A 45 12.34 -5.73 -4.73
CA ASP A 45 13.77 -5.95 -5.00
C ASP A 45 14.61 -5.54 -3.79
N LEU A 46 15.94 -5.61 -3.92
CA LEU A 46 16.87 -5.32 -2.82
C LEU A 46 16.81 -3.88 -2.31
N LYS A 47 16.22 -2.96 -3.06
CA LYS A 47 16.11 -1.54 -2.70
C LYS A 47 14.71 -1.15 -2.26
N THR A 48 13.79 -2.12 -2.18
CA THR A 48 12.40 -1.85 -1.85
C THR A 48 12.23 -1.64 -0.35
N LEU A 49 11.49 -0.61 0.02
CA LEU A 49 10.95 -0.48 1.37
C LEU A 49 9.66 -1.28 1.42
N PHE A 50 9.53 -2.16 2.41
CA PHE A 50 8.35 -2.99 2.62
C PHE A 50 7.53 -2.51 3.80
N TYR A 51 6.23 -2.61 3.67
CA TYR A 51 5.27 -2.41 4.76
C TYR A 51 4.74 -3.75 5.22
N GLU A 52 4.81 -4.01 6.52
CA GLU A 52 4.11 -5.14 7.12
C GLU A 52 2.68 -4.72 7.42
N ILE A 53 1.73 -5.40 6.79
CA ILE A 53 0.29 -5.14 6.96
C ILE A 53 -0.42 -6.46 7.25
N VAL A 54 -1.63 -6.36 7.83
CA VAL A 54 -2.56 -7.49 7.87
C VAL A 54 -3.37 -7.45 6.59
N ASP A 55 -3.16 -8.40 5.68
CA ASP A 55 -3.81 -8.44 4.38
C ASP A 55 -5.21 -9.04 4.42
N ASN A 56 -5.84 -9.22 3.25
CA ASN A 56 -7.20 -9.77 3.17
C ASN A 56 -7.32 -11.19 3.70
N SER A 57 -6.22 -11.93 3.78
CA SER A 57 -6.20 -13.29 4.35
C SER A 57 -6.27 -13.30 5.87
N GLY A 58 -6.10 -12.14 6.51
CA GLY A 58 -6.06 -12.01 7.97
C GLY A 58 -4.68 -12.28 8.56
N LEU A 59 -3.68 -12.52 7.74
CA LEU A 59 -2.31 -12.75 8.18
C LEU A 59 -1.44 -11.54 7.85
N SER A 60 -0.40 -11.31 8.64
CA SER A 60 0.56 -10.25 8.34
C SER A 60 1.52 -10.68 7.24
N GLY A 61 1.92 -9.74 6.40
CA GLY A 61 2.89 -9.96 5.35
C GLY A 61 3.56 -8.66 4.93
N TYR A 62 4.73 -8.78 4.32
CA TYR A 62 5.50 -7.63 3.84
C TYR A 62 5.21 -7.39 2.38
N TYR A 63 4.72 -6.21 2.07
CA TYR A 63 4.35 -5.77 0.72
C TYR A 63 5.17 -4.55 0.33
N PRO A 64 5.56 -4.41 -0.95
CA PRO A 64 6.27 -3.21 -1.39
C PRO A 64 5.49 -1.94 -1.07
N SER A 65 6.16 -0.96 -0.49
CA SER A 65 5.53 0.31 -0.11
C SER A 65 4.91 1.05 -1.29
N LYS A 66 5.41 0.80 -2.50
CA LYS A 66 4.88 1.40 -3.75
C LYS A 66 3.43 1.04 -4.03
N LEU A 67 2.91 -0.02 -3.41
CA LEU A 67 1.51 -0.43 -3.56
C LEU A 67 0.55 0.46 -2.77
N PHE A 68 1.06 1.33 -1.92
CA PHE A 68 0.26 2.14 -1.00
C PHE A 68 0.50 3.63 -1.23
N TYR A 69 -0.51 4.42 -0.91
CA TYR A 69 -0.35 5.88 -0.92
C TYR A 69 0.61 6.31 0.18
N THR A 70 1.43 7.32 -0.11
CA THR A 70 2.26 7.98 0.92
C THR A 70 1.37 8.80 1.86
N ILE A 71 1.92 9.19 3.01
CA ILE A 71 1.21 10.07 3.94
C ILE A 71 0.83 11.39 3.26
N GLU A 72 1.74 11.94 2.43
CA GLU A 72 1.48 13.16 1.69
C GLU A 72 0.34 13.00 0.69
N GLU A 73 0.34 11.90 -0.08
CA GLU A 73 -0.73 11.60 -1.02
C GLU A 73 -2.08 11.43 -0.30
N MET A 74 -2.08 10.79 0.86
CA MET A 74 -3.31 10.62 1.67
C MET A 74 -3.84 11.96 2.18
N ARG A 75 -2.96 12.87 2.58
CA ARG A 75 -3.34 14.22 2.99
C ARG A 75 -3.97 14.99 1.85
N ASP A 76 -3.39 14.91 0.65
CA ASP A 76 -3.90 15.59 -0.54
C ASP A 76 -5.29 15.07 -0.93
N MET A 77 -5.52 13.76 -0.87
CA MET A 77 -6.83 13.18 -1.13
C MET A 77 -7.87 13.67 -0.13
N LYS A 78 -7.53 13.75 1.15
CA LYS A 78 -8.43 14.24 2.18
C LYS A 78 -8.76 15.71 1.97
N LEU A 79 -7.78 16.52 1.61
CA LEU A 79 -7.97 17.94 1.31
C LEU A 79 -8.89 18.12 0.11
N ASN A 80 -8.67 17.36 -0.96
CA ASN A 80 -9.51 17.39 -2.15
C ASN A 80 -10.96 17.01 -1.86
N GLN A 81 -11.19 16.02 -0.99
CA GLN A 81 -12.53 15.63 -0.56
C GLN A 81 -13.23 16.77 0.18
N ILE A 82 -12.52 17.48 1.05
CA ILE A 82 -13.06 18.63 1.78
C ILE A 82 -13.42 19.75 0.81
N LEU A 83 -12.55 20.06 -0.14
CA LEU A 83 -12.80 21.10 -1.15
C LEU A 83 -13.98 20.75 -2.04
N GLN A 84 -14.14 19.49 -2.44
CA GLN A 84 -15.29 19.04 -3.23
C GLN A 84 -16.60 19.20 -2.46
N LYS A 85 -16.61 18.91 -1.16
CA LYS A 85 -17.81 19.12 -0.32
C LYS A 85 -18.19 20.58 -0.22
N GLU A 86 -17.24 21.48 -0.12
CA GLU A 86 -17.50 22.91 -0.09
C GLU A 86 -18.09 23.44 -1.41
N ASN A 87 -17.68 22.84 -2.54
CA ASN A 87 -18.17 23.26 -3.86
C ASN A 87 -19.61 22.81 -4.14
N PHE A 88 -20.19 21.95 -3.33
CA PHE A 88 -21.58 21.52 -3.47
C PHE A 88 -22.56 22.32 -2.58
N LEU A 89 -22.04 23.26 -1.86
CA LEU A 89 -22.85 24.16 -1.04
C LEU A 89 -23.03 25.49 -1.73
#